data_061e3cfedc098eb273f272194d89acb5
#
_entry.id   061e3cfedc098eb273f272194d89acb5
#
_cell.length_a   1.000
_cell.length_b   1.000
_cell.length_c   1.000
_cell.angle_alpha   90.00
_cell.angle_beta   90.00
_cell.angle_gamma   90.00
#
_symmetry.space_group_name_H-M   'P 1'
#
loop_
_entity.id
_entity.type
_entity.pdbx_description
1 polymer ?
#
loop_
_entity_poly.entity_id
_entity_poly.type
_entity_poly.pdbx_seq_one_letter_code
_entity_poly.pdbx_strand_id
1 'polypeptide(L)'
;MGTEDDLRLLRAYEPAARFTQGEYFFPVSAERYVNRAGLWRLEAGESPVQQVAPGGLTLDGLAGAGGPAQGLQLSLSGIGNGHGRLGTAHIPLRERPAHLRRSSRLASVGLMARFIDTANRISLLFRGRVPGGSAAHSFLLQRDHLEPERPIYYGRVLRDDPWIVCQYWYFYSFNNWRSAFGGVNEHEADWEQVTIYLDGTGETGPGELPPPRWVVFSAHDEIGDDLRRRWDDPDLTLVDGRHPVVYVGAGSHSGAYLPGDYLITVRPPSLRGVVGALRWSARLFAPWAAESRQGVGIPYVDYARGDGRAVGPGQPEAWRAVVIGDDTDWVRDFRGLWGRDTRDRLGGERGPAGPRYERDGTARQSWADPVGWAGLAKVAPSPEAERALVEQRRRENDDRLVALDTEITRVKRELALAAAGLPVASPEVRALHQEERRLLGLRMERTRLADEQARTVMAETVTQPPHAHLMHRRLPMEAAIGFRGRLRSWWAVLSTPLILVAGGLAISPLATGGFDLAVVWLLGLLCVEGLVRGKFLAVLLRLLLAAAAIALMVVLWFEGRYIVAFVLFAAAAGVLLVNVREAWRR
;
A
#
# COMPACT_ATOMS: atom_id res chain seq x y z
N MET A 1 25.18 -27.17 -2.41
CA MET A 1 24.64 -26.93 -1.05
C MET A 1 23.24 -27.48 -1.10
N GLY A 2 22.88 -28.38 -0.21
CA GLY A 2 21.68 -29.19 -0.41
C GLY A 2 20.48 -28.67 0.38
N THR A 3 19.33 -29.21 0.08
CA THR A 3 18.03 -28.99 0.75
C THR A 3 18.12 -29.03 2.29
N GLU A 4 19.08 -29.78 2.85
CA GLU A 4 19.29 -29.91 4.28
C GLU A 4 19.92 -28.66 4.92
N ASP A 5 20.88 -28.02 4.23
CA ASP A 5 21.48 -26.75 4.68
C ASP A 5 20.45 -25.63 4.64
N ASP A 6 19.61 -25.59 3.60
CA ASP A 6 18.54 -24.60 3.47
C ASP A 6 17.48 -24.78 4.56
N LEU A 7 17.11 -26.03 4.86
CA LEU A 7 16.19 -26.33 5.96
C LEU A 7 16.77 -25.93 7.31
N ARG A 8 18.08 -26.12 7.51
CA ARG A 8 18.79 -25.68 8.73
C ARG A 8 18.73 -24.16 8.90
N LEU A 9 19.02 -23.40 7.84
CA LEU A 9 18.93 -21.93 7.85
C LEU A 9 17.50 -21.47 8.13
N LEU A 10 16.52 -22.03 7.44
CA LEU A 10 15.11 -21.69 7.62
C LEU A 10 14.67 -21.92 9.06
N ARG A 11 15.01 -23.06 9.66
CA ARG A 11 14.63 -23.36 11.06
C ARG A 11 15.35 -22.50 12.08
N ALA A 12 16.57 -22.05 11.78
CA ALA A 12 17.34 -21.21 12.68
C ALA A 12 16.75 -19.81 12.89
N TYR A 13 15.96 -19.33 11.90
CA TYR A 13 15.40 -17.99 11.88
C TYR A 13 13.89 -17.97 11.64
N GLU A 14 13.21 -19.13 11.65
CA GLU A 14 11.76 -19.19 11.37
C GLU A 14 10.96 -18.24 12.28
N PRO A 15 10.01 -17.46 11.71
CA PRO A 15 9.23 -16.51 12.49
C PRO A 15 8.27 -17.20 13.48
N ALA A 16 7.98 -16.51 14.59
CA ALA A 16 6.88 -16.84 15.47
C ALA A 16 5.64 -16.04 15.07
N ALA A 17 4.60 -16.71 14.57
CA ALA A 17 3.36 -16.06 14.16
C ALA A 17 2.38 -15.95 15.34
N ARG A 18 1.82 -14.76 15.55
CA ARG A 18 0.77 -14.50 16.54
C ARG A 18 -0.47 -13.97 15.85
N PHE A 19 -1.53 -14.75 15.91
CA PHE A 19 -2.82 -14.43 15.30
C PHE A 19 -3.70 -13.62 16.25
N THR A 20 -4.62 -12.87 15.66
CA THR A 20 -5.60 -12.12 16.42
C THR A 20 -6.74 -13.03 16.90
N GLN A 21 -7.22 -12.83 18.13
CA GLN A 21 -8.38 -13.57 18.65
C GLN A 21 -9.60 -13.36 17.75
N GLY A 22 -10.22 -14.45 17.31
CA GLY A 22 -11.34 -14.43 16.37
C GLY A 22 -10.92 -14.61 14.91
N GLU A 23 -9.66 -15.00 14.64
CA GLU A 23 -9.24 -15.47 13.32
C GLU A 23 -9.98 -16.76 12.94
N TYR A 24 -10.29 -16.89 11.65
CA TYR A 24 -10.95 -18.07 11.09
C TYR A 24 -9.99 -18.95 10.32
N PHE A 25 -8.99 -18.36 9.66
CA PHE A 25 -8.13 -19.06 8.72
C PHE A 25 -6.69 -19.03 9.20
N PHE A 26 -6.09 -20.21 9.27
CA PHE A 26 -4.71 -20.43 9.68
C PHE A 26 -3.94 -21.07 8.52
N PRO A 27 -2.60 -21.04 8.52
CA PRO A 27 -1.81 -21.67 7.48
C PRO A 27 -2.14 -23.13 7.29
N VAL A 28 -2.44 -23.52 6.06
CA VAL A 28 -2.85 -24.88 5.66
C VAL A 28 -1.89 -25.48 4.63
N SER A 29 -2.05 -26.77 4.37
CA SER A 29 -1.30 -27.47 3.33
C SER A 29 -1.79 -27.09 1.94
N ALA A 30 -0.91 -26.55 1.10
CA ALA A 30 -1.19 -26.30 -0.31
C ALA A 30 -1.53 -27.60 -1.06
N GLU A 31 -0.90 -28.72 -0.71
CA GLU A 31 -1.21 -30.04 -1.28
C GLU A 31 -2.64 -30.47 -0.96
N ARG A 32 -3.07 -30.36 0.30
CA ARG A 32 -4.45 -30.66 0.71
C ARG A 32 -5.46 -29.75 0.03
N TYR A 33 -5.10 -28.45 -0.10
CA TYR A 33 -5.93 -27.48 -0.79
C TYR A 33 -6.10 -27.82 -2.27
N VAL A 34 -5.00 -28.09 -2.98
CA VAL A 34 -5.01 -28.47 -4.39
C VAL A 34 -5.86 -29.74 -4.61
N ASN A 35 -5.69 -30.75 -3.73
CA ASN A 35 -6.48 -31.97 -3.81
C ASN A 35 -7.98 -31.72 -3.63
N ARG A 36 -8.38 -30.75 -2.79
CA ARG A 36 -9.80 -30.42 -2.55
C ARG A 36 -10.37 -29.40 -3.52
N ALA A 37 -9.53 -28.63 -4.21
CA ALA A 37 -9.96 -27.68 -5.23
C ALA A 37 -10.29 -28.38 -6.56
N GLY A 38 -11.25 -27.86 -7.28
CA GLY A 38 -11.42 -28.16 -8.71
C GLY A 38 -10.54 -27.25 -9.54
N LEU A 39 -10.02 -27.76 -10.65
CA LEU A 39 -9.32 -26.96 -11.67
C LEU A 39 -10.27 -26.55 -12.77
N TRP A 40 -10.35 -25.27 -13.08
CA TRP A 40 -11.27 -24.69 -14.03
C TRP A 40 -10.54 -23.90 -15.10
N ARG A 41 -11.06 -23.92 -16.33
CA ARG A 41 -10.64 -23.04 -17.42
C ARG A 41 -11.68 -21.95 -17.61
N LEU A 42 -11.22 -20.70 -17.65
CA LEU A 42 -12.04 -19.51 -17.84
C LEU A 42 -11.57 -18.78 -19.09
N GLU A 43 -12.34 -18.85 -20.16
CA GLU A 43 -12.09 -18.10 -21.38
C GLU A 43 -13.03 -16.90 -21.47
N ALA A 44 -12.56 -15.81 -22.06
CA ALA A 44 -13.34 -14.58 -22.16
C ALA A 44 -14.57 -14.80 -23.06
N GLY A 45 -15.77 -14.62 -22.50
CA GLY A 45 -17.03 -14.79 -23.24
C GLY A 45 -17.59 -16.22 -23.22
N GLU A 46 -16.88 -17.18 -22.64
CA GLU A 46 -17.33 -18.55 -22.52
C GLU A 46 -17.74 -18.92 -21.09
N SER A 47 -18.50 -19.98 -20.97
CA SER A 47 -18.83 -20.58 -19.67
C SER A 47 -17.61 -21.28 -19.09
N PRO A 48 -17.33 -21.13 -17.77
CA PRO A 48 -16.24 -21.85 -17.12
C PRO A 48 -16.36 -23.37 -17.31
N VAL A 49 -15.24 -24.00 -17.68
CA VAL A 49 -15.17 -25.45 -17.91
C VAL A 49 -14.31 -26.10 -16.84
N GLN A 50 -14.87 -27.06 -16.11
CA GLN A 50 -14.12 -27.84 -15.14
C GLN A 50 -13.16 -28.80 -15.87
N GLN A 51 -11.87 -28.68 -15.62
CA GLN A 51 -10.83 -29.53 -16.20
C GLN A 51 -10.57 -30.76 -15.31
N VAL A 52 -10.49 -30.54 -14.00
CA VAL A 52 -10.28 -31.59 -12.99
C VAL A 52 -11.26 -31.39 -11.84
N ALA A 53 -11.94 -32.45 -11.44
CA ALA A 53 -12.86 -32.42 -10.31
C ALA A 53 -12.08 -32.40 -8.96
N PRO A 54 -12.68 -31.88 -7.88
CA PRO A 54 -12.12 -32.03 -6.53
C PRO A 54 -11.76 -33.48 -6.20
N GLY A 55 -10.59 -33.69 -5.61
CA GLY A 55 -10.05 -35.02 -5.32
C GLY A 55 -9.19 -35.63 -6.44
N GLY A 56 -9.23 -35.04 -7.65
CA GLY A 56 -8.47 -35.56 -8.79
C GLY A 56 -7.14 -34.86 -9.06
N LEU A 57 -6.77 -33.85 -8.29
CA LEU A 57 -5.57 -33.04 -8.52
C LEU A 57 -4.53 -33.22 -7.41
N THR A 58 -3.27 -33.33 -7.80
CA THR A 58 -2.10 -33.32 -6.90
C THR A 58 -1.22 -32.10 -7.24
N LEU A 59 -0.25 -31.79 -6.39
CA LEU A 59 0.74 -30.74 -6.71
C LEU A 59 1.53 -31.06 -7.97
N ASP A 60 1.93 -32.32 -8.16
CA ASP A 60 2.63 -32.76 -9.40
C ASP A 60 1.71 -32.64 -10.62
N GLY A 61 0.43 -33.00 -10.49
CA GLY A 61 -0.55 -32.80 -11.53
C GLY A 61 -0.80 -31.33 -11.86
N LEU A 62 -0.69 -30.45 -10.86
CA LEU A 62 -0.81 -29.01 -11.03
C LEU A 62 0.33 -28.44 -11.88
N ALA A 63 1.57 -28.96 -11.73
CA ALA A 63 2.72 -28.57 -12.52
C ALA A 63 2.49 -28.72 -14.03
N GLY A 64 1.81 -29.81 -14.43
CA GLY A 64 1.49 -30.07 -15.85
C GLY A 64 0.33 -29.27 -16.42
N ALA A 65 -0.41 -28.51 -15.62
CA ALA A 65 -1.66 -27.89 -16.05
C ALA A 65 -1.51 -26.58 -16.84
N GLY A 66 -0.35 -25.88 -16.75
CA GLY A 66 -0.07 -24.64 -17.50
C GLY A 66 -0.32 -23.36 -16.70
N GLY A 67 -0.45 -22.22 -17.38
CA GLY A 67 -0.39 -20.89 -16.78
C GLY A 67 -1.58 -19.96 -17.06
N PRO A 68 -1.53 -18.67 -16.63
CA PRO A 68 -2.61 -17.68 -16.78
C PRO A 68 -3.04 -17.43 -18.22
N ALA A 69 -2.11 -17.54 -19.19
CA ALA A 69 -2.45 -17.44 -20.61
C ALA A 69 -3.50 -18.47 -21.05
N GLN A 70 -3.68 -19.53 -20.28
CA GLN A 70 -4.67 -20.58 -20.51
C GLN A 70 -5.94 -20.38 -19.64
N GLY A 71 -6.04 -19.30 -18.87
CA GLY A 71 -7.20 -18.97 -18.04
C GLY A 71 -7.48 -19.97 -16.93
N LEU A 72 -6.47 -20.67 -16.39
CA LEU A 72 -6.66 -21.68 -15.37
C LEU A 72 -6.85 -21.09 -13.98
N GLN A 73 -7.77 -21.65 -13.22
CA GLN A 73 -8.08 -21.23 -11.86
C GLN A 73 -8.48 -22.42 -10.98
N LEU A 74 -7.88 -22.51 -9.79
CA LEU A 74 -8.32 -23.38 -8.72
C LEU A 74 -9.54 -22.77 -8.00
N SER A 75 -10.46 -23.58 -7.52
CA SER A 75 -11.54 -23.13 -6.65
C SER A 75 -12.05 -24.26 -5.75
N LEU A 76 -12.19 -23.96 -4.46
CA LEU A 76 -12.87 -24.82 -3.48
C LEU A 76 -14.40 -24.78 -3.65
N SER A 77 -14.93 -23.63 -4.00
CA SER A 77 -16.37 -23.39 -4.10
C SER A 77 -16.97 -23.66 -5.48
N GLY A 78 -16.12 -23.99 -6.46
CA GLY A 78 -16.50 -24.15 -7.84
C GLY A 78 -16.78 -22.83 -8.57
N ILE A 79 -16.75 -22.86 -9.91
CA ILE A 79 -17.00 -21.72 -10.79
C ILE A 79 -18.13 -22.10 -11.74
N GLY A 80 -19.39 -22.04 -11.27
CA GLY A 80 -20.55 -22.38 -12.08
C GLY A 80 -21.17 -21.17 -12.78
N ASN A 81 -21.92 -21.42 -13.86
CA ASN A 81 -22.79 -20.44 -14.51
C ASN A 81 -23.92 -20.02 -13.57
N GLY A 82 -23.99 -18.77 -13.28
CA GLY A 82 -24.96 -18.20 -12.37
C GLY A 82 -24.54 -18.33 -10.91
N HIS A 83 -25.08 -17.49 -10.12
CA HIS A 83 -24.90 -17.38 -8.68
C HIS A 83 -25.22 -18.71 -7.98
N GLY A 84 -24.35 -19.71 -8.22
CA GLY A 84 -24.41 -20.96 -7.50
C GLY A 84 -24.43 -20.56 -6.03
N ARG A 85 -25.58 -20.61 -5.42
CA ARG A 85 -25.73 -20.58 -3.98
C ARG A 85 -24.84 -21.73 -3.53
N LEU A 86 -23.62 -21.40 -3.13
CA LEU A 86 -22.91 -22.22 -2.16
C LEU A 86 -23.91 -22.29 -1.03
N GLY A 87 -24.69 -23.36 -0.99
CA GLY A 87 -25.90 -23.47 -0.22
C GLY A 87 -25.87 -22.64 1.07
N THR A 88 -26.84 -22.65 1.88
CA THR A 88 -26.91 -21.96 3.17
C THR A 88 -25.78 -22.35 4.14
N ALA A 89 -24.53 -22.51 3.64
CA ALA A 89 -23.36 -22.82 4.47
C ALA A 89 -23.20 -21.70 5.49
N HIS A 90 -23.40 -22.02 6.75
CA HIS A 90 -23.21 -21.13 7.87
C HIS A 90 -22.43 -21.87 8.96
N ILE A 91 -21.55 -21.15 9.62
CA ILE A 91 -20.80 -21.69 10.75
C ILE A 91 -21.76 -21.80 11.94
N PRO A 92 -21.94 -22.98 12.52
CA PRO A 92 -22.76 -23.14 13.73
C PRO A 92 -22.29 -22.21 14.84
N LEU A 93 -23.21 -21.65 15.63
CA LEU A 93 -22.88 -20.64 16.66
C LEU A 93 -21.79 -21.09 17.63
N ARG A 94 -21.82 -22.38 18.03
CA ARG A 94 -20.82 -22.97 18.94
C ARG A 94 -19.43 -23.21 18.33
N GLU A 95 -19.33 -23.18 17.01
CA GLU A 95 -18.11 -23.40 16.26
C GLU A 95 -17.51 -22.09 15.76
N ARG A 96 -18.18 -20.97 15.99
CA ARG A 96 -17.66 -19.66 15.60
C ARG A 96 -16.47 -19.31 16.50
N PRO A 97 -15.37 -18.82 15.91
CA PRO A 97 -14.28 -18.26 16.70
C PRO A 97 -14.76 -17.16 17.65
N ALA A 98 -13.98 -16.91 18.68
CA ALA A 98 -14.27 -15.84 19.63
C ALA A 98 -14.57 -14.52 18.91
N HIS A 99 -15.50 -13.75 19.45
CA HIS A 99 -15.90 -12.51 18.81
C HIS A 99 -14.75 -11.50 18.75
N LEU A 100 -14.34 -11.13 17.53
CA LEU A 100 -13.36 -10.07 17.32
C LEU A 100 -13.94 -8.74 17.80
N ARG A 101 -13.38 -8.16 18.86
CA ARG A 101 -13.72 -6.80 19.28
C ARG A 101 -13.16 -5.81 18.26
N ARG A 102 -14.03 -5.13 17.54
CA ARG A 102 -13.64 -4.21 16.47
C ARG A 102 -13.62 -2.78 16.96
N SER A 103 -12.53 -2.06 16.68
CA SER A 103 -12.54 -0.61 16.71
C SER A 103 -13.41 -0.10 15.55
N SER A 104 -14.16 1.00 15.78
CA SER A 104 -15.00 1.57 14.74
C SER A 104 -14.15 2.27 13.68
N ARG A 105 -13.87 1.61 12.55
CA ARG A 105 -13.12 2.19 11.43
C ARG A 105 -13.72 3.52 10.93
N LEU A 106 -15.05 3.61 10.93
CA LEU A 106 -15.75 4.82 10.50
C LEU A 106 -15.63 5.96 11.52
N ALA A 107 -15.55 5.66 12.82
CA ALA A 107 -15.31 6.67 13.85
C ALA A 107 -13.88 7.21 13.82
N SER A 108 -12.94 6.43 13.30
CA SER A 108 -11.51 6.77 13.21
C SER A 108 -11.17 7.68 12.02
N VAL A 109 -12.10 7.85 11.08
CA VAL A 109 -11.93 8.67 9.88
C VAL A 109 -12.92 9.83 9.80
N GLY A 110 -12.61 10.82 8.96
CA GLY A 110 -13.45 11.99 8.74
C GLY A 110 -14.69 11.72 7.88
N LEU A 111 -15.59 12.70 7.83
CA LEU A 111 -16.84 12.64 7.08
C LEU A 111 -16.64 12.29 5.61
N MET A 112 -15.60 12.86 4.97
CA MET A 112 -15.29 12.63 3.56
C MET A 112 -14.90 11.17 3.28
N ALA A 113 -14.04 10.57 4.11
CA ALA A 113 -13.66 9.17 3.97
C ALA A 113 -14.87 8.24 4.17
N ARG A 114 -15.79 8.59 5.09
CA ARG A 114 -17.06 7.87 5.27
C ARG A 114 -17.99 7.98 4.06
N PHE A 115 -18.02 9.15 3.41
CA PHE A 115 -18.77 9.32 2.17
C PHE A 115 -18.21 8.44 1.03
N ILE A 116 -16.88 8.44 0.84
CA ILE A 116 -16.22 7.58 -0.15
C ILE A 116 -16.48 6.10 0.15
N ASP A 117 -16.40 5.69 1.42
CA ASP A 117 -16.75 4.34 1.84
C ASP A 117 -18.20 3.97 1.47
N THR A 118 -19.13 4.89 1.68
CA THR A 118 -20.54 4.67 1.34
C THR A 118 -20.75 4.56 -0.17
N ALA A 119 -20.14 5.46 -0.94
CA ALA A 119 -20.21 5.39 -2.41
C ALA A 119 -19.63 4.04 -2.91
N ASN A 120 -18.53 3.59 -2.32
CA ASN A 120 -17.97 2.27 -2.59
C ASN A 120 -18.96 1.15 -2.25
N ARG A 121 -19.58 1.17 -1.06
CA ARG A 121 -20.58 0.16 -0.65
C ARG A 121 -21.79 0.11 -1.58
N ILE A 122 -22.31 1.27 -2.00
CA ILE A 122 -23.42 1.33 -2.95
C ILE A 122 -22.98 0.73 -4.29
N SER A 123 -21.77 1.05 -4.75
CA SER A 123 -21.25 0.50 -6.00
C SER A 123 -21.14 -1.03 -5.99
N LEU A 124 -20.96 -1.65 -4.80
CA LEU A 124 -20.92 -3.11 -4.65
C LEU A 124 -22.25 -3.79 -4.94
N LEU A 125 -23.36 -3.07 -4.94
CA LEU A 125 -24.65 -3.61 -5.38
C LEU A 125 -24.63 -3.98 -6.89
N PHE A 126 -23.74 -3.33 -7.65
CA PHE A 126 -23.61 -3.47 -9.11
C PHE A 126 -22.30 -4.15 -9.53
N ARG A 127 -21.41 -4.42 -8.60
CA ARG A 127 -20.10 -5.05 -8.84
C ARG A 127 -20.10 -6.49 -8.35
N GLY A 128 -19.25 -7.31 -8.97
CA GLY A 128 -19.06 -8.68 -8.54
C GLY A 128 -18.46 -8.77 -7.13
N ARG A 129 -18.84 -9.78 -6.40
CA ARG A 129 -18.28 -10.17 -5.10
C ARG A 129 -18.24 -11.68 -5.01
N VAL A 130 -17.43 -12.20 -4.08
CA VAL A 130 -17.45 -13.62 -3.78
C VAL A 130 -18.86 -14.04 -3.34
N PRO A 131 -19.40 -15.16 -3.80
CA PRO A 131 -20.74 -15.60 -3.42
C PRO A 131 -20.92 -15.67 -1.90
N GLY A 132 -22.06 -15.24 -1.41
CA GLY A 132 -22.41 -15.36 0.01
C GLY A 132 -22.28 -16.81 0.49
N GLY A 133 -21.67 -17.00 1.67
CA GLY A 133 -21.39 -18.32 2.23
C GLY A 133 -20.02 -18.91 1.86
N SER A 134 -19.24 -18.29 0.94
CA SER A 134 -17.91 -18.79 0.57
C SER A 134 -16.96 -18.89 1.77
N ALA A 135 -16.89 -17.87 2.60
CA ALA A 135 -16.07 -17.90 3.81
C ALA A 135 -16.48 -19.02 4.77
N ALA A 136 -17.79 -19.23 4.97
CA ALA A 136 -18.29 -20.31 5.81
C ALA A 136 -17.99 -21.69 5.22
N HIS A 137 -18.13 -21.84 3.92
CA HIS A 137 -17.78 -23.07 3.21
C HIS A 137 -16.29 -23.39 3.33
N SER A 138 -15.44 -22.41 3.05
CA SER A 138 -13.99 -22.57 3.16
C SER A 138 -13.54 -22.86 4.59
N PHE A 139 -14.18 -22.25 5.59
CA PHE A 139 -13.91 -22.53 7.00
C PHE A 139 -14.25 -24.00 7.37
N LEU A 140 -15.40 -24.49 6.95
CA LEU A 140 -15.79 -25.88 7.22
C LEU A 140 -14.86 -26.86 6.50
N LEU A 141 -14.50 -26.58 5.25
CA LEU A 141 -13.53 -27.39 4.51
C LEU A 141 -12.14 -27.36 5.16
N GLN A 142 -11.70 -26.20 5.63
CA GLN A 142 -10.42 -26.09 6.33
C GLN A 142 -10.40 -26.97 7.57
N ARG A 143 -11.39 -26.83 8.43
CA ARG A 143 -11.51 -27.61 9.68
C ARG A 143 -11.52 -29.11 9.42
N ASP A 144 -12.30 -29.55 8.45
CA ASP A 144 -12.56 -30.99 8.23
C ASP A 144 -11.48 -31.67 7.38
N HIS A 145 -10.76 -30.90 6.52
CA HIS A 145 -9.92 -31.51 5.49
C HIS A 145 -8.58 -30.84 5.24
N LEU A 146 -8.43 -29.54 5.50
CA LEU A 146 -7.24 -28.79 5.09
C LEU A 146 -6.23 -28.57 6.22
N GLU A 147 -6.69 -28.58 7.48
CA GLU A 147 -5.79 -28.41 8.62
C GLU A 147 -4.77 -29.53 8.68
N PRO A 148 -3.47 -29.21 8.62
CA PRO A 148 -2.42 -30.21 8.84
C PRO A 148 -2.31 -30.53 10.33
N GLU A 149 -1.68 -31.64 10.67
CA GLU A 149 -1.34 -32.00 12.06
C GLU A 149 -0.47 -30.93 12.75
N ARG A 150 0.33 -30.20 11.96
CA ARG A 150 1.11 -29.03 12.38
C ARG A 150 0.97 -27.93 11.34
N PRO A 151 0.85 -26.67 11.76
CA PRO A 151 0.88 -25.53 10.82
C PRO A 151 2.13 -25.55 9.93
N ILE A 152 1.96 -25.15 8.67
CA ILE A 152 2.99 -25.30 7.63
C ILE A 152 3.43 -23.93 7.15
N TYR A 153 4.74 -23.77 6.94
CA TYR A 153 5.27 -22.75 6.05
C TYR A 153 6.07 -23.39 4.91
N TYR A 154 6.13 -22.65 3.79
CA TYR A 154 6.92 -23.00 2.62
C TYR A 154 8.15 -22.09 2.61
N GLY A 155 9.34 -22.69 2.86
CA GLY A 155 10.59 -21.96 3.00
C GLY A 155 11.40 -21.97 1.71
N ARG A 156 11.95 -20.83 1.33
CA ARG A 156 12.90 -20.70 0.22
C ARG A 156 14.15 -19.98 0.70
N VAL A 157 15.33 -20.49 0.30
CA VAL A 157 16.60 -19.82 0.52
C VAL A 157 17.19 -19.41 -0.83
N LEU A 158 17.50 -18.13 -0.96
CA LEU A 158 18.20 -17.58 -2.12
C LEU A 158 19.54 -17.00 -1.65
N ARG A 159 20.61 -17.27 -2.42
CA ARG A 159 21.92 -16.66 -2.19
C ARG A 159 22.16 -15.64 -3.30
N ASP A 160 22.11 -14.37 -2.92
CA ASP A 160 22.25 -13.21 -3.78
C ASP A 160 23.26 -12.24 -3.12
N ASP A 161 24.54 -12.49 -3.41
CA ASP A 161 25.66 -11.78 -2.79
C ASP A 161 25.44 -10.26 -2.78
N PRO A 162 25.59 -9.59 -1.64
CA PRO A 162 26.14 -10.07 -0.35
C PRO A 162 25.10 -10.69 0.62
N TRP A 163 23.90 -11.00 0.16
CA TRP A 163 22.81 -11.45 1.00
C TRP A 163 22.53 -12.95 0.88
N ILE A 164 22.14 -13.55 2.01
CA ILE A 164 21.42 -14.81 2.02
C ILE A 164 19.98 -14.49 2.45
N VAL A 165 19.02 -14.81 1.61
CA VAL A 165 17.61 -14.44 1.77
C VAL A 165 16.82 -15.67 2.16
N CYS A 166 16.20 -15.65 3.34
CA CYS A 166 15.29 -16.68 3.82
C CYS A 166 13.85 -16.18 3.71
N GLN A 167 13.05 -16.76 2.83
CA GLN A 167 11.64 -16.44 2.64
C GLN A 167 10.76 -17.50 3.30
N TYR A 168 9.76 -17.05 4.04
CA TYR A 168 8.77 -17.89 4.74
C TYR A 168 7.40 -17.56 4.18
N TRP A 169 6.83 -18.45 3.36
CA TRP A 169 5.54 -18.31 2.73
C TRP A 169 4.48 -19.08 3.50
N TYR A 170 3.39 -18.40 3.80
CA TYR A 170 2.23 -18.97 4.51
C TYR A 170 1.06 -19.02 3.53
N PHE A 171 0.42 -20.19 3.43
CA PHE A 171 -0.72 -20.39 2.57
C PHE A 171 -2.00 -20.52 3.40
N TYR A 172 -2.98 -19.70 3.07
CA TYR A 172 -4.31 -19.72 3.69
C TYR A 172 -5.36 -20.10 2.66
N SER A 173 -6.40 -20.83 3.08
CA SER A 173 -7.45 -21.30 2.18
C SER A 173 -8.41 -20.21 1.74
N PHE A 174 -8.52 -19.14 2.51
CA PHE A 174 -9.45 -18.05 2.24
C PHE A 174 -9.01 -16.76 2.96
N ASN A 175 -9.15 -15.61 2.29
CA ASN A 175 -9.01 -14.29 2.87
C ASN A 175 -10.41 -13.72 3.13
N ASN A 176 -10.75 -13.46 4.39
CA ASN A 176 -12.04 -12.90 4.78
C ASN A 176 -11.89 -11.58 5.55
N TRP A 177 -10.98 -10.74 5.13
CA TRP A 177 -10.60 -9.52 5.82
C TRP A 177 -11.68 -8.95 6.75
N ARG A 178 -11.43 -8.98 8.04
CA ARG A 178 -12.42 -8.75 9.10
C ARG A 178 -12.89 -7.30 9.24
N SER A 179 -12.45 -6.40 8.38
CA SER A 179 -12.90 -5.00 8.39
C SER A 179 -14.35 -4.79 7.97
N ALA A 180 -15.08 -5.84 7.64
CA ALA A 180 -16.51 -5.87 7.33
C ALA A 180 -16.92 -5.02 6.11
N PHE A 181 -16.37 -5.35 4.95
CA PHE A 181 -16.64 -4.67 3.68
C PHE A 181 -17.74 -5.30 2.82
N GLY A 182 -18.53 -6.21 3.36
CA GLY A 182 -19.55 -6.89 2.58
C GLY A 182 -18.98 -7.79 1.48
N GLY A 183 -17.80 -8.36 1.68
CA GLY A 183 -17.18 -9.33 0.78
C GLY A 183 -16.35 -8.74 -0.36
N VAL A 184 -15.95 -7.48 -0.31
CA VAL A 184 -15.18 -6.82 -1.41
C VAL A 184 -13.77 -7.34 -1.54
N ASN A 185 -13.12 -7.61 -0.42
CA ASN A 185 -11.75 -8.11 -0.36
C ASN A 185 -11.70 -9.59 -0.02
N GLU A 186 -12.83 -10.27 -0.05
CA GLU A 186 -12.86 -11.70 0.18
C GLU A 186 -12.43 -12.44 -1.09
N HIS A 187 -11.53 -13.40 -0.93
CA HIS A 187 -11.11 -14.30 -2.02
C HIS A 187 -10.67 -15.65 -1.46
N GLU A 188 -10.81 -16.69 -2.28
CA GLU A 188 -10.23 -17.98 -2.00
C GLU A 188 -8.72 -17.93 -2.22
N ALA A 189 -7.99 -18.63 -1.40
CA ALA A 189 -6.54 -18.71 -1.32
C ALA A 189 -5.89 -17.36 -0.98
N ASP A 190 -4.82 -17.43 -0.19
CA ASP A 190 -4.00 -16.28 0.15
C ASP A 190 -2.57 -16.73 0.43
N TRP A 191 -1.58 -16.00 -0.12
CA TRP A 191 -0.17 -16.26 0.07
C TRP A 191 0.48 -15.02 0.68
N GLU A 192 0.95 -15.19 1.91
CA GLU A 192 1.65 -14.14 2.66
C GLU A 192 3.09 -14.55 2.96
N GLN A 193 3.96 -13.58 3.17
CA GLN A 193 5.37 -13.88 3.41
C GLN A 193 6.00 -13.04 4.51
N VAL A 194 7.05 -13.60 5.11
CA VAL A 194 8.06 -12.88 5.89
C VAL A 194 9.42 -13.23 5.30
N THR A 195 10.26 -12.23 5.09
CA THR A 195 11.59 -12.43 4.48
C THR A 195 12.67 -11.93 5.42
N ILE A 196 13.68 -12.75 5.67
CA ILE A 196 14.83 -12.41 6.51
C ILE A 196 16.09 -12.38 5.65
N TYR A 197 16.88 -11.32 5.83
CA TYR A 197 18.12 -11.10 5.10
C TYR A 197 19.30 -11.29 6.05
N LEU A 198 20.13 -12.27 5.73
CA LEU A 198 21.33 -12.61 6.47
C LEU A 198 22.55 -12.04 5.74
N ASP A 199 23.58 -11.71 6.51
CA ASP A 199 24.87 -11.27 5.98
C ASP A 199 25.65 -12.47 5.44
N GLY A 200 25.80 -12.54 4.13
CA GLY A 200 26.56 -13.59 3.45
C GLY A 200 28.03 -13.27 3.22
N THR A 201 28.53 -12.10 3.65
CA THR A 201 29.91 -11.65 3.39
C THR A 201 30.94 -12.24 4.34
N GLY A 202 30.52 -12.72 5.52
CA GLY A 202 31.41 -13.28 6.53
C GLY A 202 31.78 -14.75 6.22
N GLU A 203 33.06 -15.12 6.43
CA GLU A 203 33.42 -16.51 6.57
C GLU A 203 32.77 -17.04 7.85
N THR A 204 31.69 -17.78 7.72
CA THR A 204 31.08 -18.48 8.86
C THR A 204 31.92 -19.71 9.15
N GLY A 205 32.39 -19.84 10.39
CA GLY A 205 33.07 -21.06 10.85
C GLY A 205 32.19 -22.29 10.69
N PRO A 206 32.77 -23.50 10.72
CA PRO A 206 32.00 -24.73 10.63
C PRO A 206 30.91 -24.78 11.71
N GLY A 207 29.65 -24.78 11.30
CA GLY A 207 28.49 -24.79 12.19
C GLY A 207 27.96 -23.42 12.62
N GLU A 208 28.62 -22.34 12.32
CA GLU A 208 28.16 -20.97 12.56
C GLU A 208 27.11 -20.56 11.52
N LEU A 209 26.14 -19.75 11.95
CA LEU A 209 25.05 -19.27 11.08
C LEU A 209 25.32 -17.83 10.67
N PRO A 210 25.06 -17.46 9.39
CA PRO A 210 25.17 -16.07 8.94
C PRO A 210 24.27 -15.14 9.78
N PRO A 211 24.79 -14.01 10.28
CA PRO A 211 24.02 -13.15 11.16
C PRO A 211 22.85 -12.46 10.41
N PRO A 212 21.66 -12.39 11.00
CA PRO A 212 20.52 -11.70 10.43
C PRO A 212 20.69 -10.18 10.55
N ARG A 213 20.30 -9.44 9.51
CA ARG A 213 20.46 -7.98 9.44
C ARG A 213 19.13 -7.26 9.26
N TRP A 214 18.21 -7.84 8.49
CA TRP A 214 16.92 -7.25 8.20
C TRP A 214 15.82 -8.29 8.22
N VAL A 215 14.63 -7.85 8.56
CA VAL A 215 13.38 -8.59 8.36
C VAL A 215 12.38 -7.70 7.61
N VAL A 216 11.65 -8.29 6.68
CA VAL A 216 10.60 -7.64 5.90
C VAL A 216 9.31 -8.41 6.11
N PHE A 217 8.29 -7.70 6.55
CA PHE A 217 6.92 -8.18 6.63
C PHE A 217 6.18 -7.72 5.39
N SER A 218 5.31 -8.54 4.83
CA SER A 218 4.52 -8.14 3.68
C SER A 218 3.04 -8.04 4.00
N ALA A 219 2.37 -7.21 3.24
CA ALA A 219 0.93 -7.16 3.14
C ALA A 219 0.60 -7.37 1.67
N HIS A 220 0.25 -8.59 1.26
CA HIS A 220 -0.06 -8.97 -0.12
C HIS A 220 1.00 -8.53 -1.16
N ASP A 221 2.26 -8.84 -0.91
CA ASP A 221 3.45 -8.42 -1.68
C ASP A 221 3.80 -6.92 -1.63
N GLU A 222 2.95 -6.09 -1.06
CA GLU A 222 3.32 -4.71 -0.82
C GLU A 222 4.20 -4.61 0.43
N ILE A 223 5.28 -3.85 0.29
CA ILE A 223 6.10 -3.46 1.42
C ILE A 223 6.17 -1.94 1.48
N GLY A 224 6.38 -1.42 2.67
CA GLY A 224 6.68 -0.02 2.92
C GLY A 224 7.81 0.08 3.93
N ASP A 225 8.28 1.30 4.16
CA ASP A 225 9.31 1.55 5.19
C ASP A 225 8.85 1.10 6.57
N ASP A 226 7.55 1.06 6.82
CA ASP A 226 6.95 0.57 8.07
C ASP A 226 6.91 -0.96 8.20
N LEU A 227 7.16 -1.71 7.12
CA LEU A 227 7.19 -3.18 7.12
C LEU A 227 8.61 -3.75 7.06
N ARG A 228 9.63 -2.92 6.81
CA ARG A 228 11.03 -3.31 6.81
C ARG A 228 11.71 -2.86 8.10
N ARG A 229 12.29 -3.79 8.85
CA ARG A 229 12.98 -3.52 10.13
C ARG A 229 14.41 -4.05 10.10
N ARG A 230 15.31 -3.28 10.69
CA ARG A 230 16.64 -3.77 11.05
C ARG A 230 16.50 -4.81 12.14
N TRP A 231 17.42 -5.75 12.19
CA TRP A 231 17.40 -6.79 13.22
C TRP A 231 17.62 -6.24 14.64
N ASP A 232 18.34 -5.14 14.75
CA ASP A 232 18.62 -4.41 16.00
C ASP A 232 17.58 -3.31 16.32
N ASP A 233 16.46 -3.26 15.59
CA ASP A 233 15.38 -2.31 15.83
C ASP A 233 14.72 -2.61 17.20
N PRO A 234 14.66 -1.64 18.13
CA PRO A 234 14.07 -1.84 19.46
C PRO A 234 12.57 -2.18 19.42
N ASP A 235 11.88 -1.85 18.32
CA ASP A 235 10.46 -2.18 18.13
C ASP A 235 10.27 -3.61 17.58
N LEU A 236 11.33 -4.27 17.10
CA LEU A 236 11.25 -5.64 16.61
C LEU A 236 11.24 -6.62 17.79
N THR A 237 10.16 -7.36 17.92
CA THR A 237 10.07 -8.42 18.92
C THR A 237 10.73 -9.69 18.40
N LEU A 238 11.69 -10.22 19.14
CA LEU A 238 12.38 -11.48 18.83
C LEU A 238 12.15 -12.50 19.94
N VAL A 239 11.88 -13.76 19.58
CA VAL A 239 11.94 -14.91 20.48
C VAL A 239 13.37 -15.45 20.44
N ASP A 240 13.95 -15.65 21.61
CA ASP A 240 15.33 -16.16 21.79
C ASP A 240 16.40 -15.38 20.96
N GLY A 241 16.13 -14.10 20.64
CA GLY A 241 17.02 -13.23 19.88
C GLY A 241 17.17 -13.58 18.39
N ARG A 242 16.46 -14.61 17.89
CA ARG A 242 16.65 -15.15 16.54
C ARG A 242 15.36 -15.30 15.72
N HIS A 243 14.21 -15.31 16.35
CA HIS A 243 12.94 -15.60 15.70
C HIS A 243 12.04 -14.36 15.73
N PRO A 244 11.85 -13.63 14.62
CA PRO A 244 11.02 -12.44 14.63
C PRO A 244 9.54 -12.81 14.85
N VAL A 245 8.86 -12.00 15.67
CA VAL A 245 7.43 -12.15 15.89
C VAL A 245 6.69 -11.44 14.79
N VAL A 246 5.84 -12.16 14.07
CA VAL A 246 4.89 -11.58 13.12
C VAL A 246 3.49 -11.56 13.74
N TYR A 247 2.90 -10.37 13.82
CA TYR A 247 1.51 -10.18 14.22
C TYR A 247 0.65 -10.23 12.97
N VAL A 248 -0.17 -11.27 12.86
CA VAL A 248 -0.94 -11.58 11.66
C VAL A 248 -2.28 -10.85 11.69
N GLY A 249 -2.58 -10.14 10.62
CA GLY A 249 -3.85 -9.42 10.42
C GLY A 249 -5.03 -10.36 10.35
N ALA A 250 -6.11 -10.04 11.08
CA ALA A 250 -7.29 -10.90 11.12
C ALA A 250 -8.03 -10.93 9.78
N GLY A 251 -7.94 -12.06 9.11
CA GLY A 251 -8.55 -12.34 7.82
C GLY A 251 -7.85 -11.72 6.60
N SER A 252 -6.99 -10.72 6.78
CA SER A 252 -6.09 -10.18 5.76
C SER A 252 -4.80 -10.96 5.67
N HIS A 253 -4.41 -11.61 6.76
CA HIS A 253 -3.17 -12.36 6.99
C HIS A 253 -1.87 -11.54 6.82
N SER A 254 -1.98 -10.24 6.53
CA SER A 254 -0.82 -9.35 6.40
C SER A 254 0.06 -9.36 7.65
N GLY A 255 1.37 -9.30 7.47
CA GLY A 255 2.33 -9.31 8.56
C GLY A 255 2.59 -7.92 9.14
N ALA A 256 2.61 -7.79 10.47
CA ALA A 256 3.06 -6.60 11.16
C ALA A 256 4.10 -6.95 12.23
N TYR A 257 5.06 -6.06 12.48
CA TYR A 257 6.09 -6.26 13.52
C TYR A 257 5.69 -5.74 14.90
N LEU A 258 4.66 -4.91 14.98
CA LEU A 258 4.07 -4.43 16.23
C LEU A 258 2.60 -4.87 16.34
N PRO A 259 2.12 -5.24 17.52
CA PRO A 259 0.71 -5.55 17.72
C PRO A 259 -0.14 -4.29 17.61
N GLY A 260 -1.29 -4.36 16.94
CA GLY A 260 -2.17 -3.20 16.83
C GLY A 260 -3.33 -3.34 15.88
N ASP A 261 -4.16 -2.29 15.87
CA ASP A 261 -5.22 -2.07 14.89
C ASP A 261 -4.69 -1.02 13.90
N TYR A 262 -4.42 -1.40 12.66
CA TYR A 262 -3.84 -0.53 11.65
C TYR A 262 -4.93 0.04 10.75
N LEU A 263 -5.07 1.38 10.73
CA LEU A 263 -5.98 2.06 9.83
C LEU A 263 -5.30 2.27 8.48
N ILE A 264 -5.72 1.50 7.50
CA ILE A 264 -5.27 1.54 6.12
C ILE A 264 -6.29 2.31 5.28
N THR A 265 -5.83 3.11 4.34
CA THR A 265 -6.71 3.87 3.44
C THR A 265 -6.42 3.52 1.99
N VAL A 266 -7.28 2.72 1.39
CA VAL A 266 -7.16 2.29 -0.01
C VAL A 266 -7.71 3.36 -0.96
N ARG A 267 -6.97 3.62 -2.05
CA ARG A 267 -7.34 4.61 -3.08
C ARG A 267 -7.59 3.90 -4.40
N PRO A 268 -8.86 3.84 -4.83
CA PRO A 268 -9.16 3.30 -6.15
C PRO A 268 -8.43 4.09 -7.25
N PRO A 269 -7.71 3.45 -8.18
CA PRO A 269 -6.97 4.13 -9.24
C PRO A 269 -7.85 5.04 -10.12
N SER A 270 -9.09 4.62 -10.37
CA SER A 270 -10.09 5.36 -11.15
C SER A 270 -10.55 6.67 -10.50
N LEU A 271 -10.34 6.84 -9.21
CA LEU A 271 -10.76 8.02 -8.45
C LEU A 271 -9.61 8.97 -8.09
N ARG A 272 -8.39 8.77 -8.64
CA ARG A 272 -7.20 9.57 -8.26
C ARG A 272 -7.43 11.08 -8.37
N GLY A 273 -8.06 11.57 -9.45
CA GLY A 273 -8.36 12.98 -9.64
C GLY A 273 -9.35 13.53 -8.62
N VAL A 274 -10.45 12.81 -8.40
CA VAL A 274 -11.48 13.16 -7.40
C VAL A 274 -10.90 13.14 -5.99
N VAL A 275 -10.16 12.09 -5.66
CA VAL A 275 -9.47 11.98 -4.36
C VAL A 275 -8.45 13.10 -4.18
N GLY A 276 -7.75 13.52 -5.23
CA GLY A 276 -6.83 14.66 -5.21
C GLY A 276 -7.55 15.97 -4.86
N ALA A 277 -8.64 16.28 -5.54
CA ALA A 277 -9.46 17.47 -5.27
C ALA A 277 -10.06 17.45 -3.85
N LEU A 278 -10.57 16.29 -3.43
CA LEU A 278 -11.11 16.11 -2.08
C LEU A 278 -10.04 16.23 -0.98
N ARG A 279 -8.80 15.81 -1.25
CA ARG A 279 -7.66 16.01 -0.34
C ARG A 279 -7.31 17.47 -0.19
N TRP A 280 -7.29 18.20 -1.30
CA TRP A 280 -7.04 19.63 -1.29
C TRP A 280 -8.11 20.35 -0.45
N SER A 281 -9.39 20.07 -0.70
CA SER A 281 -10.49 20.64 0.08
C SER A 281 -10.44 20.22 1.56
N ALA A 282 -10.12 18.95 1.86
CA ALA A 282 -9.98 18.47 3.23
C ALA A 282 -8.84 19.17 3.98
N ARG A 283 -7.72 19.48 3.33
CA ARG A 283 -6.64 20.27 3.94
C ARG A 283 -7.08 21.68 4.30
N LEU A 284 -7.94 22.29 3.49
CA LEU A 284 -8.47 23.64 3.75
C LEU A 284 -9.51 23.63 4.87
N PHE A 285 -10.49 22.72 4.80
CA PHE A 285 -11.68 22.77 5.67
C PHE A 285 -11.61 21.82 6.88
N ALA A 286 -10.85 20.73 6.79
CA ALA A 286 -10.78 19.70 7.82
C ALA A 286 -9.38 19.04 7.91
N PRO A 287 -8.31 19.81 8.27
CA PRO A 287 -6.94 19.28 8.30
C PRO A 287 -6.77 18.07 9.23
N TRP A 288 -7.60 17.94 10.28
CA TRP A 288 -7.62 16.72 11.10
C TRP A 288 -8.08 15.47 10.35
N ALA A 289 -8.78 15.62 9.22
CA ALA A 289 -9.13 14.50 8.35
C ALA A 289 -7.95 14.10 7.43
N ALA A 290 -6.95 14.98 7.31
CA ALA A 290 -5.73 14.76 6.53
C ALA A 290 -4.55 14.25 7.39
N GLU A 291 -4.76 13.96 8.67
CA GLU A 291 -3.71 13.51 9.60
C GLU A 291 -3.15 12.10 9.27
N SER A 292 -3.84 11.31 8.48
CA SER A 292 -3.30 10.07 7.94
C SER A 292 -2.37 10.40 6.76
N ARG A 293 -1.14 9.88 6.76
CA ARG A 293 -0.19 10.00 5.62
C ARG A 293 -0.84 9.56 4.30
N GLN A 294 -1.82 8.66 4.35
CA GLN A 294 -2.55 8.14 3.20
C GLN A 294 -3.75 9.01 2.78
N GLY A 295 -4.21 9.92 3.63
CA GLY A 295 -5.25 10.91 3.29
C GLY A 295 -6.65 10.33 3.10
N VAL A 296 -7.39 10.85 2.11
CA VAL A 296 -8.78 10.49 1.82
C VAL A 296 -8.84 9.24 0.94
N GLY A 297 -9.59 8.24 1.36
CA GLY A 297 -9.82 6.97 0.65
C GLY A 297 -10.79 6.07 1.42
N ILE A 298 -10.92 4.81 1.01
CA ILE A 298 -11.74 3.82 1.69
C ILE A 298 -10.98 3.33 2.92
N PRO A 299 -11.51 3.53 4.15
CA PRO A 299 -10.82 3.13 5.37
C PRO A 299 -11.01 1.64 5.65
N TYR A 300 -9.90 0.95 5.87
CA TYR A 300 -9.85 -0.41 6.38
C TYR A 300 -9.17 -0.42 7.75
N VAL A 301 -9.46 -1.42 8.56
CA VAL A 301 -8.68 -1.68 9.76
C VAL A 301 -8.16 -3.10 9.69
N ASP A 302 -6.86 -3.24 9.76
CA ASP A 302 -6.21 -4.51 9.91
C ASP A 302 -5.93 -4.77 11.39
N TYR A 303 -6.44 -5.88 11.89
CA TYR A 303 -6.38 -6.23 13.32
C TYR A 303 -5.25 -7.23 13.55
N ALA A 304 -4.03 -6.72 13.70
CA ALA A 304 -2.83 -7.52 13.93
C ALA A 304 -2.44 -7.50 15.43
N ARG A 305 -3.31 -8.02 16.31
CA ARG A 305 -3.14 -7.89 17.76
C ARG A 305 -2.28 -8.95 18.39
N GLY A 306 -2.27 -10.14 17.84
CA GLY A 306 -1.49 -11.26 18.36
C GLY A 306 -1.97 -11.81 19.71
N ASP A 307 -3.26 -11.63 20.02
CA ASP A 307 -3.90 -12.03 21.28
C ASP A 307 -4.66 -13.38 21.18
N GLY A 308 -4.49 -14.09 20.07
CA GLY A 308 -5.09 -15.39 19.78
C GLY A 308 -4.09 -16.54 19.73
N ARG A 309 -4.30 -17.45 18.78
CA ARG A 309 -3.40 -18.61 18.51
C ARG A 309 -1.99 -18.14 18.18
N ALA A 310 -0.98 -18.91 18.59
CA ALA A 310 0.40 -18.60 18.29
C ALA A 310 1.15 -19.86 17.85
N VAL A 311 2.02 -19.72 16.85
CA VAL A 311 2.73 -20.81 16.20
C VAL A 311 4.19 -20.44 15.98
N GLY A 312 5.09 -21.39 16.16
CA GLY A 312 6.53 -21.25 15.91
C GLY A 312 7.39 -21.32 17.16
N PRO A 313 8.64 -20.88 17.09
CA PRO A 313 9.57 -20.93 18.21
C PRO A 313 9.04 -20.23 19.46
N GLY A 314 9.18 -20.90 20.61
CA GLY A 314 8.66 -20.37 21.88
C GLY A 314 7.14 -20.30 21.99
N GLN A 315 6.40 -20.87 21.04
CA GLN A 315 4.94 -20.91 21.05
C GLN A 315 4.45 -22.36 21.32
N PRO A 316 3.16 -22.53 21.70
CA PRO A 316 2.58 -23.86 21.99
C PRO A 316 2.65 -24.83 20.81
N GLU A 317 2.60 -24.31 19.58
CA GLU A 317 2.61 -25.10 18.36
C GLU A 317 3.87 -24.80 17.53
N ALA A 318 4.50 -25.83 17.01
CA ALA A 318 5.69 -25.71 16.17
C ALA A 318 5.33 -25.77 14.69
N TRP A 319 6.11 -25.09 13.85
CA TRP A 319 6.00 -25.16 12.41
C TRP A 319 6.44 -26.52 11.83
N ARG A 320 5.80 -26.94 10.75
CA ARG A 320 6.34 -27.87 9.77
C ARG A 320 6.90 -27.06 8.60
N ALA A 321 8.20 -27.15 8.39
CA ALA A 321 8.87 -26.52 7.25
C ALA A 321 8.77 -27.43 6.01
N VAL A 322 8.43 -26.83 4.86
CA VAL A 322 8.50 -27.45 3.54
C VAL A 322 9.39 -26.58 2.67
N VAL A 323 10.51 -27.12 2.20
CA VAL A 323 11.43 -26.36 1.34
C VAL A 323 10.87 -26.31 -0.07
N ILE A 324 10.82 -25.12 -0.65
CA ILE A 324 10.45 -24.87 -2.05
C ILE A 324 11.51 -24.01 -2.72
N GLY A 325 11.58 -24.06 -4.04
CA GLY A 325 12.57 -23.32 -4.80
C GLY A 325 12.17 -23.12 -6.26
N ASP A 326 13.09 -22.62 -7.04
CA ASP A 326 12.91 -22.43 -8.48
C ASP A 326 12.83 -23.76 -9.25
N ASP A 327 13.29 -24.84 -8.63
CA ASP A 327 13.26 -26.23 -9.10
C ASP A 327 12.01 -27.00 -8.68
N THR A 328 11.19 -26.42 -7.80
CA THR A 328 9.92 -27.06 -7.37
C THR A 328 8.89 -26.94 -8.49
N ASP A 329 8.50 -28.07 -9.09
CA ASP A 329 7.72 -28.12 -10.32
C ASP A 329 6.42 -27.32 -10.27
N TRP A 330 5.58 -27.52 -9.24
CA TRP A 330 4.31 -26.79 -9.13
C TRP A 330 4.50 -25.29 -8.89
N VAL A 331 5.61 -24.85 -8.29
CA VAL A 331 5.97 -23.44 -8.10
C VAL A 331 6.44 -22.83 -9.42
N ARG A 332 7.23 -23.60 -10.19
CA ARG A 332 7.83 -23.15 -11.45
C ARG A 332 6.80 -23.07 -12.58
N ASP A 333 5.95 -24.09 -12.70
CA ASP A 333 5.19 -24.35 -13.92
C ASP A 333 3.74 -23.88 -13.83
N PHE A 334 3.11 -23.92 -12.63
CA PHE A 334 1.73 -23.47 -12.50
C PHE A 334 1.65 -21.96 -12.30
N ARG A 335 1.11 -21.27 -13.31
CA ARG A 335 0.88 -19.81 -13.32
C ARG A 335 -0.60 -19.43 -13.22
N GLY A 336 -1.48 -20.40 -13.03
CA GLY A 336 -2.91 -20.20 -12.86
C GLY A 336 -3.25 -19.54 -11.53
N LEU A 337 -4.49 -19.11 -11.39
CA LEU A 337 -5.00 -18.54 -10.15
C LEU A 337 -5.26 -19.64 -9.11
N TRP A 338 -4.89 -19.38 -7.87
CA TRP A 338 -5.05 -20.33 -6.76
C TRP A 338 -6.42 -20.32 -6.13
N GLY A 339 -7.22 -19.30 -6.40
CA GLY A 339 -8.56 -19.20 -5.82
C GLY A 339 -9.48 -18.26 -6.56
N ARG A 340 -10.76 -18.31 -6.23
CA ARG A 340 -11.79 -17.43 -6.77
C ARG A 340 -11.73 -16.06 -6.10
N ASP A 341 -11.87 -15.00 -6.89
CA ASP A 341 -11.90 -13.61 -6.44
C ASP A 341 -13.18 -12.86 -6.82
N THR A 342 -13.26 -11.61 -6.38
CA THR A 342 -14.41 -10.74 -6.66
C THR A 342 -14.47 -10.21 -8.09
N ARG A 343 -13.39 -10.31 -8.87
CA ARG A 343 -13.22 -9.68 -10.20
C ARG A 343 -13.57 -8.18 -10.22
N ASP A 344 -13.42 -7.49 -9.10
CA ASP A 344 -13.74 -6.07 -9.00
C ASP A 344 -12.70 -5.21 -9.75
N ARG A 345 -13.17 -4.36 -10.70
CA ARG A 345 -12.31 -3.45 -11.46
C ARG A 345 -11.88 -2.21 -10.67
N LEU A 346 -12.57 -1.88 -9.58
CA LEU A 346 -12.38 -0.62 -8.86
C LEU A 346 -11.52 -0.73 -7.60
N GLY A 347 -11.05 -1.90 -7.25
CA GLY A 347 -10.17 -2.12 -6.12
C GLY A 347 -10.76 -3.05 -5.09
N GLY A 348 -10.67 -4.29 -5.30
CA GLY A 348 -10.74 -5.37 -4.34
C GLY A 348 -9.44 -6.12 -4.45
N GLU A 349 -9.06 -6.74 -3.39
CA GLU A 349 -8.03 -7.72 -3.37
C GLU A 349 -8.39 -8.90 -4.26
N ARG A 350 -7.42 -9.50 -4.86
CA ARG A 350 -7.63 -10.57 -5.82
C ARG A 350 -6.86 -11.80 -5.40
N GLY A 351 -7.45 -12.96 -5.59
CA GLY A 351 -6.83 -14.24 -5.33
C GLY A 351 -5.46 -14.36 -6.01
N PRO A 352 -4.46 -14.88 -5.31
CA PRO A 352 -3.08 -14.94 -5.79
C PRO A 352 -2.88 -15.99 -6.87
N ALA A 353 -1.83 -15.81 -7.67
CA ALA A 353 -1.35 -16.79 -8.64
C ALA A 353 -0.24 -17.69 -8.10
N GLY A 354 -0.20 -17.94 -6.81
CA GLY A 354 0.82 -18.74 -6.11
C GLY A 354 1.94 -17.88 -5.52
N PRO A 355 2.97 -18.51 -4.93
CA PRO A 355 4.04 -17.76 -4.27
C PRO A 355 4.97 -17.07 -5.27
N ARG A 356 5.13 -17.63 -6.49
CA ARG A 356 6.10 -17.15 -7.49
C ARG A 356 5.55 -16.13 -8.47
N TYR A 357 4.26 -16.19 -8.80
CA TYR A 357 3.71 -15.42 -9.93
C TYR A 357 2.67 -14.40 -9.50
N GLU A 358 2.62 -13.32 -10.26
CA GLU A 358 1.52 -12.37 -10.31
C GLU A 358 0.35 -12.92 -11.15
N ARG A 359 -0.79 -12.27 -11.08
CA ARG A 359 -2.01 -12.65 -11.80
C ARG A 359 -1.87 -12.61 -13.33
N ASP A 360 -0.97 -11.81 -13.85
CA ASP A 360 -0.66 -11.71 -15.29
C ASP A 360 0.37 -12.76 -15.75
N GLY A 361 0.86 -13.60 -14.83
CA GLY A 361 1.84 -14.65 -15.08
C GLY A 361 3.29 -14.19 -15.07
N THR A 362 3.56 -12.91 -14.76
CA THR A 362 4.92 -12.42 -14.49
C THR A 362 5.38 -12.91 -13.12
N ALA A 363 6.68 -13.07 -12.94
CA ALA A 363 7.21 -13.42 -11.63
C ALA A 363 7.04 -12.24 -10.66
N ARG A 364 6.63 -12.53 -9.42
CA ARG A 364 6.58 -11.53 -8.35
C ARG A 364 7.96 -10.93 -8.13
N GLN A 365 8.02 -9.63 -7.89
CA GLN A 365 9.29 -8.98 -7.56
C GLN A 365 9.91 -9.57 -6.29
N SER A 366 9.09 -9.88 -5.29
CA SER A 366 9.53 -10.53 -4.04
C SER A 366 10.16 -11.90 -4.26
N TRP A 367 9.82 -12.59 -5.36
CA TRP A 367 10.42 -13.86 -5.74
C TRP A 367 11.63 -13.70 -6.66
N ALA A 368 11.52 -12.85 -7.69
CA ALA A 368 12.54 -12.69 -8.75
C ALA A 368 13.75 -11.87 -8.29
N ASP A 369 13.50 -10.82 -7.49
CA ASP A 369 14.52 -9.91 -6.96
C ASP A 369 14.14 -9.49 -5.52
N PRO A 370 14.24 -10.39 -4.54
CA PRO A 370 13.84 -10.08 -3.16
C PRO A 370 14.68 -8.98 -2.53
N VAL A 371 15.94 -8.82 -2.92
CA VAL A 371 16.83 -7.75 -2.41
C VAL A 371 16.39 -6.38 -2.93
N GLY A 372 16.12 -6.28 -4.24
CA GLY A 372 15.59 -5.04 -4.83
C GLY A 372 14.17 -4.73 -4.37
N TRP A 373 13.31 -5.74 -4.23
CA TRP A 373 11.96 -5.61 -3.69
C TRP A 373 11.96 -5.03 -2.26
N ALA A 374 12.87 -5.51 -1.40
CA ALA A 374 13.05 -4.98 -0.05
C ALA A 374 13.72 -3.60 0.00
N GLY A 375 14.18 -3.07 -1.14
CA GLY A 375 14.96 -1.82 -1.18
C GLY A 375 16.35 -1.95 -0.57
N LEU A 376 16.90 -3.17 -0.50
CA LEU A 376 18.21 -3.47 0.09
C LEU A 376 19.35 -3.55 -0.92
N ALA A 377 19.10 -3.41 -2.21
CA ALA A 377 20.12 -3.50 -3.27
C ALA A 377 21.28 -2.50 -3.11
N LYS A 378 21.05 -1.40 -2.37
CA LYS A 378 22.06 -0.37 -2.08
C LYS A 378 22.40 -0.27 -0.60
N VAL A 379 21.99 -1.23 0.20
CA VAL A 379 22.23 -1.29 1.65
C VAL A 379 23.32 -2.30 1.92
N ALA A 380 24.31 -1.89 2.68
CA ALA A 380 25.38 -2.79 3.07
C ALA A 380 24.90 -3.79 4.13
N PRO A 381 25.42 -5.02 4.12
CA PRO A 381 24.97 -6.06 5.05
C PRO A 381 25.44 -5.86 6.49
N SER A 382 26.45 -5.03 6.71
CA SER A 382 26.96 -4.74 8.06
C SER A 382 27.17 -3.24 8.28
N PRO A 383 27.17 -2.75 9.53
CA PRO A 383 27.47 -1.36 9.84
C PRO A 383 28.87 -0.91 9.39
N GLU A 384 29.83 -1.82 9.38
CA GLU A 384 31.19 -1.58 8.91
C GLU A 384 31.22 -1.41 7.40
N ALA A 385 30.57 -2.30 6.66
CA ALA A 385 30.42 -2.22 5.22
C ALA A 385 29.59 -0.98 4.80
N GLU A 386 28.58 -0.61 5.59
CA GLU A 386 27.78 0.60 5.37
C GLU A 386 28.67 1.86 5.48
N ARG A 387 29.45 1.95 6.55
CA ARG A 387 30.40 3.07 6.74
C ARG A 387 31.41 3.14 5.60
N ALA A 388 31.98 2.01 5.20
CA ALA A 388 32.93 1.95 4.09
C ALA A 388 32.28 2.41 2.77
N LEU A 389 31.05 1.96 2.50
CA LEU A 389 30.30 2.35 1.30
C LEU A 389 29.94 3.85 1.29
N VAL A 390 29.52 4.40 2.42
CA VAL A 390 29.22 5.84 2.55
C VAL A 390 30.48 6.67 2.32
N GLU A 391 31.60 6.28 2.91
CA GLU A 391 32.87 6.97 2.73
C GLU A 391 33.39 6.85 1.28
N GLN A 392 33.24 5.68 0.65
CA GLN A 392 33.56 5.50 -0.77
C GLN A 392 32.72 6.43 -1.66
N ARG A 393 31.40 6.45 -1.49
CA ARG A 393 30.50 7.34 -2.24
C ARG A 393 30.81 8.81 -2.04
N ARG A 394 31.17 9.17 -0.80
CA ARG A 394 31.59 10.53 -0.50
C ARG A 394 32.84 10.92 -1.31
N ARG A 395 33.86 10.07 -1.34
CA ARG A 395 35.08 10.30 -2.15
C ARG A 395 34.76 10.40 -3.64
N GLU A 396 33.96 9.46 -4.17
CA GLU A 396 33.55 9.47 -5.56
C GLU A 396 32.79 10.77 -5.92
N ASN A 397 31.90 11.24 -5.03
CA ASN A 397 31.17 12.50 -5.22
C ASN A 397 32.11 13.72 -5.13
N ASP A 398 33.05 13.73 -4.19
CA ASP A 398 34.07 14.81 -4.06
C ASP A 398 34.93 14.88 -5.33
N ASP A 399 35.45 13.75 -5.82
CA ASP A 399 36.24 13.67 -7.05
C ASP A 399 35.42 14.13 -8.27
N ARG A 400 34.15 13.72 -8.35
CA ARG A 400 33.25 14.14 -9.44
C ARG A 400 32.93 15.63 -9.39
N LEU A 401 32.73 16.21 -8.18
CA LEU A 401 32.53 17.66 -8.00
C LEU A 401 33.76 18.45 -8.47
N VAL A 402 34.96 18.01 -8.13
CA VAL A 402 36.21 18.62 -8.59
C VAL A 402 36.35 18.56 -10.11
N ALA A 403 36.06 17.39 -10.69
CA ALA A 403 36.08 17.21 -12.15
C ALA A 403 35.05 18.13 -12.85
N LEU A 404 33.84 18.23 -12.31
CA LEU A 404 32.79 19.12 -12.84
C LEU A 404 33.18 20.58 -12.74
N ASP A 405 33.76 21.03 -11.62
CA ASP A 405 34.21 22.42 -11.47
C ASP A 405 35.34 22.78 -12.46
N THR A 406 36.23 21.83 -12.70
CA THR A 406 37.28 21.97 -13.72
C THR A 406 36.68 22.07 -15.14
N GLU A 407 35.76 21.19 -15.48
CA GLU A 407 35.11 21.18 -16.79
C GLU A 407 34.24 22.44 -16.99
N ILE A 408 33.47 22.84 -15.99
CA ILE A 408 32.68 24.08 -16.01
C ILE A 408 33.57 25.27 -16.25
N THR A 409 34.73 25.35 -15.60
CA THR A 409 35.67 26.44 -15.76
C THR A 409 36.28 26.46 -17.16
N ARG A 410 36.63 25.29 -17.70
CA ARG A 410 37.12 25.13 -19.06
C ARG A 410 36.09 25.58 -20.11
N VAL A 411 34.85 25.05 -20.04
CA VAL A 411 33.78 25.40 -20.98
C VAL A 411 33.40 26.88 -20.89
N LYS A 412 33.39 27.46 -19.70
CA LYS A 412 33.19 28.91 -19.53
C LYS A 412 34.25 29.74 -20.25
N ARG A 413 35.53 29.36 -20.13
CA ARG A 413 36.64 30.06 -20.77
C ARG A 413 36.53 29.91 -22.30
N GLU A 414 36.29 28.73 -22.81
CA GLU A 414 36.10 28.46 -24.25
C GLU A 414 34.95 29.28 -24.81
N LEU A 415 33.77 29.30 -24.14
CA LEU A 415 32.64 30.14 -24.53
C LEU A 415 32.96 31.63 -24.54
N ALA A 416 33.66 32.12 -23.49
CA ALA A 416 34.02 33.52 -23.40
C ALA A 416 34.97 33.93 -24.56
N LEU A 417 35.92 33.06 -24.91
CA LEU A 417 36.83 33.31 -26.02
C LEU A 417 36.11 33.23 -27.37
N ALA A 418 35.24 32.24 -27.56
CA ALA A 418 34.49 32.08 -28.79
C ALA A 418 33.46 33.20 -29.03
N ALA A 419 32.92 33.76 -27.97
CA ALA A 419 31.95 34.89 -28.03
C ALA A 419 32.64 36.26 -28.23
N ALA A 420 33.94 36.35 -27.94
CA ALA A 420 34.65 37.61 -27.96
C ALA A 420 34.66 38.22 -29.41
N GLY A 421 34.11 39.42 -29.55
CA GLY A 421 34.07 40.13 -30.82
C GLY A 421 33.02 39.72 -31.80
N LEU A 422 32.14 38.75 -31.47
CA LEU A 422 31.03 38.36 -32.34
C LEU A 422 29.80 39.27 -32.16
N PRO A 423 29.16 39.68 -33.29
CA PRO A 423 27.88 40.37 -33.21
C PRO A 423 26.79 39.42 -32.66
N VAL A 424 25.91 39.93 -31.80
CA VAL A 424 24.88 39.13 -31.08
C VAL A 424 23.94 38.39 -32.07
N ALA A 425 23.75 38.85 -33.27
CA ALA A 425 22.87 38.27 -34.28
C ALA A 425 23.59 37.33 -35.28
N SER A 426 24.88 37.07 -35.08
CA SER A 426 25.65 36.26 -36.04
C SER A 426 25.26 34.77 -36.01
N PRO A 427 25.40 34.02 -37.12
CA PRO A 427 25.16 32.58 -37.15
C PRO A 427 26.08 31.80 -36.21
N GLU A 428 27.29 32.31 -36.00
CA GLU A 428 28.29 31.75 -35.09
C GLU A 428 27.82 31.77 -33.64
N VAL A 429 27.10 32.82 -33.20
CA VAL A 429 26.52 32.89 -31.84
C VAL A 429 25.48 31.78 -31.64
N ARG A 430 24.75 31.38 -32.70
CA ARG A 430 23.79 30.25 -32.56
C ARG A 430 24.48 28.91 -32.34
N ALA A 431 25.70 28.72 -32.88
CA ALA A 431 26.49 27.52 -32.62
C ALA A 431 26.91 27.45 -31.13
N LEU A 432 27.13 28.59 -30.46
CA LEU A 432 27.45 28.65 -29.05
C LEU A 432 26.31 28.21 -28.13
N HIS A 433 25.06 28.23 -28.56
CA HIS A 433 23.92 27.77 -27.76
C HIS A 433 23.99 26.29 -27.40
N GLN A 434 24.69 25.47 -28.16
CA GLN A 434 24.91 24.08 -27.84
C GLN A 434 25.84 23.94 -26.64
N GLU A 435 26.95 24.69 -26.63
CA GLU A 435 27.92 24.72 -25.52
C GLU A 435 27.33 25.39 -24.27
N GLU A 436 26.47 26.41 -24.42
CA GLU A 436 25.73 27.00 -23.30
C GLU A 436 24.79 25.98 -22.64
N ARG A 437 24.07 25.18 -23.44
CA ARG A 437 23.23 24.10 -22.91
C ARG A 437 24.06 23.04 -22.20
N ARG A 438 25.22 22.69 -22.73
CA ARG A 438 26.18 21.78 -22.07
C ARG A 438 26.63 22.34 -20.72
N LEU A 439 27.00 23.61 -20.68
CA LEU A 439 27.41 24.31 -19.45
C LEU A 439 26.28 24.29 -18.40
N LEU A 440 25.04 24.52 -18.85
CA LEU A 440 23.86 24.43 -17.97
C LEU A 440 23.69 23.02 -17.42
N GLY A 441 23.84 21.98 -18.24
CA GLY A 441 23.77 20.58 -17.82
C GLY A 441 24.82 20.25 -16.75
N LEU A 442 26.07 20.64 -16.97
CA LEU A 442 27.17 20.44 -15.99
C LEU A 442 26.87 21.14 -14.66
N ARG A 443 26.35 22.37 -14.69
CA ARG A 443 25.96 23.10 -13.46
C ARG A 443 24.81 22.42 -12.72
N MET A 444 23.83 21.92 -13.45
CA MET A 444 22.71 21.19 -12.85
C MET A 444 23.17 19.88 -12.19
N GLU A 445 24.07 19.14 -12.85
CA GLU A 445 24.68 17.93 -12.30
C GLU A 445 25.47 18.25 -11.00
N ARG A 446 26.31 19.27 -11.05
CA ARG A 446 27.07 19.75 -9.87
C ARG A 446 26.16 20.11 -8.69
N THR A 447 25.11 20.88 -8.95
CA THR A 447 24.16 21.28 -7.90
C THR A 447 23.46 20.05 -7.31
N ARG A 448 23.03 19.12 -8.16
CA ARG A 448 22.39 17.87 -7.69
C ARG A 448 23.31 17.04 -6.79
N LEU A 449 24.58 16.88 -7.17
CA LEU A 449 25.54 16.11 -6.36
C LEU A 449 25.86 16.81 -5.03
N ALA A 450 26.01 18.14 -5.03
CA ALA A 450 26.21 18.91 -3.81
C ALA A 450 25.01 18.83 -2.86
N ASP A 451 23.78 18.87 -3.40
CA ASP A 451 22.55 18.71 -2.62
C ASP A 451 22.42 17.28 -2.05
N GLU A 452 22.82 16.28 -2.82
CA GLU A 452 22.82 14.88 -2.37
C GLU A 452 23.80 14.67 -1.21
N GLN A 453 25.00 15.22 -1.30
CA GLN A 453 26.02 15.19 -0.25
C GLN A 453 25.54 15.91 1.03
N ALA A 454 24.94 17.09 0.88
CA ALA A 454 24.39 17.84 2.01
C ALA A 454 23.26 17.08 2.72
N ARG A 455 22.40 16.38 1.97
CA ARG A 455 21.32 15.54 2.55
C ARG A 455 21.87 14.35 3.32
N THR A 456 22.93 13.72 2.83
CA THR A 456 23.58 12.60 3.54
C THR A 456 24.10 13.04 4.90
N VAL A 457 24.78 14.19 4.96
CA VAL A 457 25.27 14.77 6.22
C VAL A 457 24.14 15.15 7.17
N MET A 458 23.04 15.71 6.65
CA MET A 458 21.86 16.04 7.47
C MET A 458 21.11 14.82 7.99
N ALA A 459 21.07 13.73 7.23
CA ALA A 459 20.39 12.50 7.65
C ALA A 459 21.07 11.85 8.87
N GLU A 460 22.37 12.00 9.02
CA GLU A 460 23.12 11.51 10.18
C GLU A 460 22.83 12.28 11.48
N THR A 461 22.27 13.49 11.38
CA THR A 461 22.06 14.40 12.53
C THR A 461 20.61 14.50 12.98
N VAL A 462 19.64 13.98 12.20
CA VAL A 462 18.21 14.12 12.51
C VAL A 462 17.71 12.93 13.31
N THR A 463 17.41 13.16 14.58
CA THR A 463 16.68 12.18 15.41
C THR A 463 15.22 12.10 14.94
N GLN A 464 14.83 10.97 14.36
CA GLN A 464 13.43 10.76 13.98
C GLN A 464 12.57 10.50 15.23
N PRO A 465 11.33 11.03 15.28
CA PRO A 465 10.43 10.70 16.37
C PRO A 465 10.08 9.21 16.38
N PRO A 466 9.80 8.61 17.55
CA PRO A 466 9.37 7.22 17.65
C PRO A 466 8.22 6.92 16.69
N HIS A 467 8.31 5.79 15.99
CA HIS A 467 7.32 5.34 15.00
C HIS A 467 7.07 6.31 13.82
N ALA A 468 8.00 7.24 13.53
CA ALA A 468 7.89 8.16 12.39
C ALA A 468 7.86 7.42 11.03
N HIS A 469 8.38 6.21 10.99
CA HIS A 469 8.41 5.32 9.83
C HIS A 469 7.04 4.67 9.54
N LEU A 470 6.10 4.63 10.50
CA LEU A 470 4.80 4.00 10.29
C LEU A 470 3.98 4.76 9.25
N MET A 471 3.70 4.11 8.11
CA MET A 471 2.81 4.64 7.07
C MET A 471 1.34 4.56 7.48
N HIS A 472 0.95 3.46 8.12
CA HIS A 472 -0.40 3.21 8.57
C HIS A 472 -0.64 3.76 9.97
N ARG A 473 -1.80 4.37 10.17
CA ARG A 473 -2.14 4.90 11.47
C ARG A 473 -2.50 3.77 12.42
N ARG A 474 -1.67 3.52 13.41
CA ARG A 474 -1.96 2.60 14.48
C ARG A 474 -3.05 3.19 15.39
N LEU A 475 -4.16 2.49 15.55
CA LEU A 475 -5.24 2.89 16.43
C LEU A 475 -4.96 2.38 17.85
N PRO A 476 -5.44 3.06 18.90
CA PRO A 476 -5.43 2.49 20.24
C PRO A 476 -6.24 1.20 20.27
N MET A 477 -5.65 0.09 20.71
CA MET A 477 -6.32 -1.21 20.83
C MET A 477 -7.45 -1.17 21.88
N GLU A 478 -7.29 -0.40 22.94
CA GLU A 478 -8.31 -0.04 23.89
C GLU A 478 -8.82 1.37 23.58
N ALA A 479 -9.77 1.48 22.68
CA ALA A 479 -10.64 2.65 22.71
C ALA A 479 -11.44 2.51 24.01
N ALA A 480 -10.98 3.15 25.09
CA ALA A 480 -11.80 3.37 26.27
C ALA A 480 -13.15 3.87 25.75
N ILE A 481 -14.21 3.05 25.89
CA ILE A 481 -15.54 3.34 25.38
C ILE A 481 -16.17 4.36 26.34
N GLY A 482 -15.52 5.51 26.49
CA GLY A 482 -16.05 6.65 27.19
C GLY A 482 -17.20 7.26 26.39
N PHE A 483 -17.98 8.11 27.03
CA PHE A 483 -19.11 8.79 26.39
C PHE A 483 -18.75 9.41 25.04
N ARG A 484 -17.61 10.09 24.92
CA ARG A 484 -17.12 10.70 23.68
C ARG A 484 -16.82 9.67 22.59
N GLY A 485 -16.30 8.51 22.95
CA GLY A 485 -16.04 7.42 21.98
C GLY A 485 -17.34 6.83 21.46
N ARG A 486 -18.33 6.60 22.33
CA ARG A 486 -19.68 6.16 21.94
C ARG A 486 -20.36 7.19 21.04
N LEU A 487 -20.30 8.47 21.39
CA LEU A 487 -20.86 9.55 20.57
C LEU A 487 -20.23 9.58 19.17
N ARG A 488 -18.90 9.47 19.07
CA ARG A 488 -18.20 9.39 17.77
C ARG A 488 -18.63 8.18 16.95
N SER A 489 -18.79 7.03 17.59
CA SER A 489 -19.23 5.80 16.91
C SER A 489 -20.66 5.93 16.39
N TRP A 490 -21.60 6.45 17.19
CA TRP A 490 -22.97 6.70 16.75
C TRP A 490 -23.03 7.76 15.65
N TRP A 491 -22.27 8.83 15.78
CA TRP A 491 -22.17 9.85 14.75
C TRP A 491 -21.62 9.28 13.44
N ALA A 492 -20.61 8.42 13.51
CA ALA A 492 -20.07 7.76 12.33
C ALA A 492 -21.11 6.90 11.59
N VAL A 493 -21.99 6.25 12.32
CA VAL A 493 -23.09 5.45 11.74
C VAL A 493 -24.15 6.35 11.09
N LEU A 494 -24.53 7.45 11.74
CA LEU A 494 -25.61 8.32 11.27
C LEU A 494 -25.19 9.28 10.17
N SER A 495 -23.96 9.79 10.22
CA SER A 495 -23.49 10.85 9.32
C SER A 495 -23.57 10.50 7.84
N THR A 496 -23.34 9.24 7.46
CA THR A 496 -23.36 8.81 6.07
C THR A 496 -24.77 8.71 5.49
N PRO A 497 -25.74 8.06 6.13
CA PRO A 497 -27.14 8.16 5.70
C PRO A 497 -27.63 9.60 5.56
N LEU A 498 -27.24 10.50 6.49
CA LEU A 498 -27.61 11.90 6.45
C LEU A 498 -27.01 12.65 5.24
N ILE A 499 -25.80 12.28 4.78
CA ILE A 499 -25.24 12.81 3.51
C ILE A 499 -26.06 12.34 2.31
N LEU A 500 -26.48 11.07 2.30
CA LEU A 500 -27.31 10.56 1.20
C LEU A 500 -28.67 11.26 1.16
N VAL A 501 -29.26 11.59 2.32
CA VAL A 501 -30.46 12.42 2.39
C VAL A 501 -30.23 13.79 1.76
N ALA A 502 -29.08 14.44 2.06
CA ALA A 502 -28.72 15.72 1.42
C ALA A 502 -28.65 15.59 -0.12
N GLY A 503 -28.00 14.53 -0.62
CA GLY A 503 -27.97 14.25 -2.05
C GLY A 503 -29.37 14.03 -2.65
N GLY A 504 -30.22 13.27 -1.97
CA GLY A 504 -31.61 13.07 -2.38
C GLY A 504 -32.42 14.37 -2.43
N LEU A 505 -32.24 15.24 -1.43
CA LEU A 505 -32.90 16.57 -1.41
C LEU A 505 -32.42 17.44 -2.56
N ALA A 506 -31.10 17.42 -2.89
CA ALA A 506 -30.54 18.23 -3.95
C ALA A 506 -31.14 17.92 -5.35
N ILE A 507 -31.48 16.65 -5.60
CA ILE A 507 -31.98 16.16 -6.91
C ILE A 507 -33.49 15.92 -6.91
N SER A 508 -34.18 16.08 -5.75
CA SER A 508 -35.60 15.79 -5.62
C SER A 508 -36.45 16.82 -6.34
N PRO A 509 -37.33 16.42 -7.27
CA PRO A 509 -38.28 17.35 -7.89
C PRO A 509 -39.38 17.82 -6.91
N LEU A 510 -39.49 17.20 -5.75
CA LEU A 510 -40.53 17.50 -4.75
C LEU A 510 -40.16 18.68 -3.84
N ALA A 511 -38.90 19.12 -3.86
CA ALA A 511 -38.42 20.20 -2.99
C ALA A 511 -38.01 21.42 -3.85
N THR A 512 -38.84 22.46 -3.89
CA THR A 512 -38.44 23.78 -4.40
C THR A 512 -37.31 24.32 -3.54
N GLY A 513 -36.13 24.61 -4.12
CA GLY A 513 -34.92 24.98 -3.36
C GLY A 513 -34.17 23.81 -2.75
N GLY A 514 -34.38 22.58 -3.26
CA GLY A 514 -33.73 21.36 -2.74
C GLY A 514 -32.21 21.43 -2.73
N PHE A 515 -31.59 22.12 -3.67
CA PHE A 515 -30.15 22.33 -3.70
C PHE A 515 -29.67 23.20 -2.53
N ASP A 516 -30.34 24.33 -2.27
CA ASP A 516 -29.99 25.25 -1.18
C ASP A 516 -30.14 24.54 0.18
N LEU A 517 -31.24 23.78 0.34
CA LEU A 517 -31.50 22.98 1.51
C LEU A 517 -30.40 21.92 1.71
N ALA A 518 -29.96 21.27 0.65
CA ALA A 518 -28.87 20.29 0.69
C ALA A 518 -27.55 20.93 1.11
N VAL A 519 -27.23 22.13 0.61
CA VAL A 519 -26.04 22.88 1.02
C VAL A 519 -26.09 23.21 2.53
N VAL A 520 -27.20 23.77 3.01
CA VAL A 520 -27.40 24.09 4.43
C VAL A 520 -27.26 22.81 5.28
N TRP A 521 -27.85 21.71 4.84
CA TRP A 521 -27.75 20.42 5.51
C TRP A 521 -26.31 19.91 5.61
N LEU A 522 -25.55 19.97 4.51
CA LEU A 522 -24.13 19.57 4.49
C LEU A 522 -23.27 20.45 5.39
N LEU A 523 -23.50 21.76 5.41
CA LEU A 523 -22.82 22.68 6.33
C LEU A 523 -23.15 22.34 7.80
N GLY A 524 -24.41 22.03 8.10
CA GLY A 524 -24.84 21.55 9.41
C GLY A 524 -24.13 20.25 9.81
N LEU A 525 -24.04 19.28 8.90
CA LEU A 525 -23.30 18.03 9.16
C LEU A 525 -21.82 18.28 9.44
N LEU A 526 -21.17 19.22 8.75
CA LEU A 526 -19.78 19.61 9.02
C LEU A 526 -19.62 20.25 10.40
N CYS A 527 -20.57 21.10 10.79
CA CYS A 527 -20.57 21.69 12.15
C CYS A 527 -20.72 20.64 13.23
N VAL A 528 -21.66 19.69 13.06
CA VAL A 528 -21.84 18.56 14.00
C VAL A 528 -20.60 17.67 14.04
N GLU A 529 -19.96 17.37 12.90
CA GLU A 529 -18.69 16.65 12.85
C GLU A 529 -17.61 17.38 13.66
N GLY A 530 -17.51 18.70 13.49
CA GLY A 530 -16.60 19.54 14.25
C GLY A 530 -16.88 19.49 15.76
N LEU A 531 -18.14 19.52 16.16
CA LEU A 531 -18.58 19.44 17.56
C LEU A 531 -18.20 18.09 18.19
N VAL A 532 -18.57 17.00 17.53
CA VAL A 532 -18.30 15.63 18.00
C VAL A 532 -16.80 15.36 18.13
N ARG A 533 -15.98 15.99 17.29
CA ARG A 533 -14.51 15.89 17.33
C ARG A 533 -13.83 16.92 18.23
N GLY A 534 -14.58 17.86 18.85
CA GLY A 534 -14.02 18.95 19.66
C GLY A 534 -13.27 20.00 18.83
N LYS A 535 -13.60 20.14 17.55
CA LYS A 535 -12.98 21.07 16.59
C LYS A 535 -13.99 22.10 16.03
N PHE A 536 -15.12 22.33 16.72
CA PHE A 536 -16.23 23.14 16.22
C PHE A 536 -15.81 24.55 15.80
N LEU A 537 -15.08 25.27 16.67
CA LEU A 537 -14.63 26.64 16.35
C LEU A 537 -13.71 26.68 15.13
N ALA A 538 -12.84 25.71 14.98
CA ALA A 538 -11.95 25.62 13.81
C ALA A 538 -12.72 25.35 12.51
N VAL A 539 -13.78 24.53 12.56
CA VAL A 539 -14.66 24.28 11.42
C VAL A 539 -15.43 25.54 11.07
N LEU A 540 -16.08 26.17 12.06
CA LEU A 540 -16.89 27.37 11.89
C LEU A 540 -16.06 28.51 11.27
N LEU A 541 -14.87 28.78 11.83
CA LEU A 541 -13.98 29.82 11.31
C LEU A 541 -13.63 29.59 9.83
N ARG A 542 -13.33 28.35 9.45
CA ARG A 542 -13.01 28.03 8.06
C ARG A 542 -14.20 28.14 7.13
N LEU A 543 -15.38 27.74 7.58
CA LEU A 543 -16.60 27.92 6.80
C LEU A 543 -16.88 29.43 6.56
N LEU A 544 -16.68 30.26 7.59
CA LEU A 544 -16.80 31.70 7.47
C LEU A 544 -15.76 32.28 6.52
N LEU A 545 -14.50 31.86 6.60
CA LEU A 545 -13.44 32.27 5.68
C LEU A 545 -13.74 31.84 4.24
N ALA A 546 -14.26 30.62 4.05
CA ALA A 546 -14.65 30.14 2.72
C ALA A 546 -15.83 30.94 2.17
N ALA A 547 -16.83 31.23 3.00
CA ALA A 547 -17.95 32.08 2.61
C ALA A 547 -17.49 33.49 2.23
N ALA A 548 -16.58 34.08 3.02
CA ALA A 548 -15.98 35.40 2.70
C ALA A 548 -15.18 35.37 1.40
N ALA A 549 -14.40 34.31 1.17
CA ALA A 549 -13.64 34.14 -0.08
C ALA A 549 -14.56 34.00 -1.31
N ILE A 550 -15.64 33.23 -1.19
CA ILE A 550 -16.65 33.10 -2.25
C ILE A 550 -17.34 34.44 -2.51
N ALA A 551 -17.76 35.15 -1.45
CA ALA A 551 -18.36 36.45 -1.56
C ALA A 551 -17.41 37.46 -2.27
N LEU A 552 -16.13 37.48 -1.87
CA LEU A 552 -15.10 38.28 -2.51
C LEU A 552 -14.91 37.89 -3.99
N MET A 553 -14.91 36.63 -4.31
CA MET A 553 -14.77 36.14 -5.70
C MET A 553 -15.98 36.53 -6.54
N VAL A 554 -17.20 36.51 -5.99
CA VAL A 554 -18.41 36.96 -6.64
C VAL A 554 -18.35 38.47 -6.90
N VAL A 555 -17.94 39.26 -5.90
CA VAL A 555 -17.75 40.70 -6.05
C VAL A 555 -16.71 41.02 -7.14
N LEU A 556 -15.55 40.34 -7.10
CA LEU A 556 -14.50 40.50 -8.12
C LEU A 556 -14.96 40.05 -9.51
N TRP A 557 -15.83 39.07 -9.63
CA TRP A 557 -16.39 38.61 -10.90
C TRP A 557 -17.35 39.66 -11.50
N PHE A 558 -18.19 40.28 -10.70
CA PHE A 558 -19.16 41.25 -11.18
C PHE A 558 -18.58 42.67 -11.29
N GLU A 559 -17.74 43.09 -10.34
CA GLU A 559 -17.18 44.44 -10.26
C GLU A 559 -15.74 44.51 -10.77
N GLY A 560 -14.96 43.46 -10.68
CA GLY A 560 -13.55 43.43 -11.08
C GLY A 560 -13.30 43.71 -12.55
N ARG A 561 -14.27 43.40 -13.40
CA ARG A 561 -14.26 43.79 -14.84
C ARG A 561 -14.14 45.29 -15.05
N TYR A 562 -14.77 46.10 -14.20
CA TYR A 562 -14.68 47.58 -14.29
C TYR A 562 -13.30 48.05 -13.83
N ILE A 563 -12.74 47.45 -12.79
CA ILE A 563 -11.39 47.76 -12.32
C ILE A 563 -10.36 47.38 -13.40
N VAL A 564 -10.46 46.19 -13.99
CA VAL A 564 -9.56 45.76 -15.08
C VAL A 564 -9.70 46.69 -16.29
N ALA A 565 -10.94 47.03 -16.69
CA ALA A 565 -11.18 47.97 -17.79
C ALA A 565 -10.56 49.35 -17.51
N PHE A 566 -10.73 49.87 -16.30
CA PHE A 566 -10.14 51.15 -15.89
C PHE A 566 -8.61 51.11 -15.95
N VAL A 567 -7.97 50.04 -15.43
CA VAL A 567 -6.52 49.86 -15.48
C VAL A 567 -6.02 49.78 -16.93
N LEU A 568 -6.73 49.07 -17.81
CA LEU A 568 -6.38 48.98 -19.23
C LEU A 568 -6.51 50.33 -19.94
N PHE A 569 -7.56 51.11 -19.65
CA PHE A 569 -7.71 52.46 -20.21
C PHE A 569 -6.63 53.40 -19.69
N ALA A 570 -6.30 53.36 -18.41
CA ALA A 570 -5.23 54.16 -17.86
C ALA A 570 -3.85 53.78 -18.45
N ALA A 571 -3.59 52.51 -18.62
CA ALA A 571 -2.38 52.03 -19.28
C ALA A 571 -2.31 52.46 -20.75
N ALA A 572 -3.43 52.36 -21.50
CA ALA A 572 -3.50 52.81 -22.90
C ALA A 572 -3.23 54.31 -23.01
N ALA A 573 -3.81 55.12 -22.14
CA ALA A 573 -3.54 56.56 -22.08
C ALA A 573 -2.06 56.86 -21.76
N GLY A 574 -1.47 56.13 -20.82
CA GLY A 574 -0.04 56.24 -20.48
C GLY A 574 0.88 55.91 -21.65
N VAL A 575 0.60 54.80 -22.36
CA VAL A 575 1.34 54.39 -23.56
C VAL A 575 1.20 55.41 -24.66
N LEU A 576 -0.02 55.94 -24.88
CA LEU A 576 -0.26 56.98 -25.88
C LEU A 576 0.58 58.22 -25.58
N LEU A 577 0.59 58.70 -24.33
CA LEU A 577 1.40 59.85 -23.91
C LEU A 577 2.89 59.66 -24.17
N VAL A 578 3.41 58.46 -23.87
CA VAL A 578 4.80 58.10 -24.14
C VAL A 578 5.09 58.12 -25.64
N ASN A 579 4.23 57.51 -26.44
CA ASN A 579 4.41 57.43 -27.89
C ASN A 579 4.32 58.83 -28.54
N VAL A 580 3.40 59.66 -28.12
CA VAL A 580 3.29 61.07 -28.60
C VAL A 580 4.56 61.84 -28.22
N ARG A 581 5.03 61.70 -26.99
CA ARG A 581 6.27 62.35 -26.53
C ARG A 581 7.50 61.91 -27.32
N GLU A 582 7.54 60.64 -27.68
CA GLU A 582 8.63 60.11 -28.53
C GLU A 582 8.54 60.64 -29.97
N ALA A 583 7.34 60.68 -30.54
CA ALA A 583 7.10 61.22 -31.89
C ALA A 583 7.44 62.70 -31.99
N TRP A 584 7.21 63.47 -30.90
CA TRP A 584 7.52 64.91 -30.87
C TRP A 584 8.99 65.25 -30.62
N ARG A 585 9.77 64.23 -30.17
CA ARG A 585 11.25 64.35 -29.97
C ARG A 585 12.06 64.02 -31.22
N ARG A 586 11.42 63.52 -32.26
CA ARG A 586 12.01 63.35 -33.60
C ARG A 586 11.74 64.59 -34.47
#